data_08fad51e991fb10359919b2d7cb2411d
#
_entry.id   08fad51e991fb10359919b2d7cb2411d
#
_cell.length_a   1.000
_cell.length_b   1.000
_cell.length_c   1.000
_cell.angle_alpha   90.00
_cell.angle_beta   90.00
_cell.angle_gamma   90.00
#
_symmetry.space_group_name_H-M   'P 1'
#
loop_
_entity.id
_entity.type
_entity.pdbx_description
1 polymer ?
#
loop_
_entity_poly.entity_id
_entity_poly.type
_entity_poly.pdbx_seq_one_letter_code
_entity_poly.pdbx_strand_id
1 'polypeptide(L)'
;MHDWHDQRSAVFTDVGQWHRPRYYPKSGESLEEAYIRETAQVRAKVGIVDVSSLGKIDVQGPDAAEFLNRVYVNTWTALATGKSRYGVMLRPDGIVLD
;
A
#
# COMPACT_ATOMS: atom_id res chain seq x y z
N MET A 1 -13.45 -0.68 7.52
CA MET A 1 -13.24 -0.78 6.05
C MET A 1 -13.84 -2.07 5.49
N HIS A 2 -13.70 -3.25 6.17
CA HIS A 2 -14.21 -4.53 5.65
C HIS A 2 -15.68 -4.49 5.24
N ASP A 3 -16.59 -4.06 6.12
CA ASP A 3 -18.02 -3.97 5.82
C ASP A 3 -18.33 -3.03 4.64
N TRP A 4 -17.52 -2.01 4.44
CA TRP A 4 -17.66 -1.09 3.29
C TRP A 4 -17.36 -1.80 1.96
N HIS A 5 -16.34 -2.66 1.97
CA HIS A 5 -15.97 -3.48 0.80
C HIS A 5 -17.03 -4.54 0.52
N ASP A 6 -17.50 -5.21 1.59
CA ASP A 6 -18.54 -6.25 1.50
C ASP A 6 -19.86 -5.71 0.93
N GLN A 7 -20.33 -4.56 1.45
CA GLN A 7 -21.53 -3.88 0.93
C GLN A 7 -21.44 -3.49 -0.56
N ARG A 8 -20.23 -3.47 -1.13
CA ARG A 8 -19.96 -3.19 -2.54
C ARG A 8 -19.63 -4.44 -3.34
N SER A 9 -19.91 -5.60 -2.76
CA SER A 9 -19.71 -6.90 -3.40
C SER A 9 -18.24 -7.10 -3.85
N ALA A 10 -17.30 -6.62 -3.05
CA ALA A 10 -15.89 -6.89 -3.31
C ALA A 10 -15.63 -8.40 -3.30
N VAL A 11 -14.86 -8.87 -4.25
CA VAL A 11 -14.25 -10.20 -4.19
C VAL A 11 -12.96 -10.09 -3.42
N PHE A 12 -12.80 -10.94 -2.41
CA PHE A 12 -11.64 -10.91 -1.52
C PHE A 12 -10.60 -11.96 -1.90
N THR A 13 -9.38 -11.75 -1.44
CA THR A 13 -8.29 -12.72 -1.49
C THR A 13 -7.52 -12.68 -0.17
N ASP A 14 -7.02 -13.84 0.24
CA ASP A 14 -6.20 -13.94 1.44
C ASP A 14 -4.75 -13.52 1.15
N VAL A 15 -4.22 -12.67 2.02
CA VAL A 15 -2.81 -12.26 2.02
C VAL A 15 -2.29 -12.43 3.45
N GLY A 16 -1.66 -13.55 3.71
CA GLY A 16 -1.34 -13.97 5.07
C GLY A 16 -2.62 -14.17 5.89
N GLN A 17 -2.74 -13.42 6.98
CA GLN A 17 -3.95 -13.44 7.85
C GLN A 17 -4.97 -12.35 7.47
N TRP A 18 -4.73 -11.62 6.38
CA TRP A 18 -5.59 -10.53 5.95
C TRP A 18 -6.50 -10.95 4.81
N HIS A 19 -7.78 -10.60 4.94
CA HIS A 19 -8.79 -10.75 3.89
C HIS A 19 -8.90 -9.43 3.13
N ARG A 20 -8.21 -9.32 1.98
CA ARG A 20 -8.08 -8.08 1.20
C ARG A 20 -9.07 -8.02 0.06
N PRO A 21 -9.71 -6.86 -0.20
CA PRO A 21 -10.48 -6.68 -1.42
C PRO A 21 -9.56 -6.80 -2.65
N ARG A 22 -9.96 -7.62 -3.59
CA ARG A 22 -9.20 -7.90 -4.81
C ARG A 22 -9.73 -7.09 -5.99
N TYR A 23 -11.03 -7.07 -6.17
CA TYR A 23 -11.73 -6.31 -7.21
C TYR A 23 -13.22 -6.22 -6.91
N TYR A 24 -13.93 -5.38 -7.65
CA TYR A 24 -15.38 -5.16 -7.52
C TYR A 24 -16.07 -5.51 -8.84
N PRO A 25 -16.61 -6.73 -9.00
CA PRO A 25 -17.20 -7.17 -10.25
C PRO A 25 -18.49 -6.41 -10.56
N LYS A 26 -18.76 -6.23 -11.85
CA LYS A 26 -20.10 -5.91 -12.36
C LYS A 26 -20.79 -7.17 -12.87
N SER A 27 -22.10 -7.11 -13.02
CA SER A 27 -22.87 -8.25 -13.52
C SER A 27 -22.35 -8.71 -14.89
N GLY A 28 -22.02 -10.00 -15.01
CA GLY A 28 -21.50 -10.61 -16.22
C GLY A 28 -20.04 -10.29 -16.56
N GLU A 29 -19.32 -9.58 -15.71
CA GLU A 29 -17.93 -9.20 -15.93
C GLU A 29 -16.97 -10.29 -15.43
N SER A 30 -16.01 -10.66 -16.26
CA SER A 30 -14.91 -11.53 -15.86
C SER A 30 -13.89 -10.80 -14.97
N LEU A 31 -13.01 -11.55 -14.32
CA LEU A 31 -11.92 -10.99 -13.52
C LEU A 31 -11.02 -10.03 -14.33
N GLU A 32 -10.67 -10.44 -15.55
CA GLU A 32 -9.80 -9.65 -16.43
C GLU A 32 -10.47 -8.34 -16.86
N GLU A 33 -11.73 -8.39 -17.24
CA GLU A 33 -12.52 -7.21 -17.59
C GLU A 33 -12.63 -6.24 -16.40
N ALA A 34 -12.84 -6.76 -15.18
CA ALA A 34 -12.87 -5.95 -13.98
C ALA A 34 -11.53 -5.23 -13.75
N TYR A 35 -10.40 -5.92 -13.87
CA TYR A 35 -9.08 -5.30 -13.73
C TYR A 35 -8.81 -4.21 -14.77
N ILE A 36 -9.14 -4.47 -16.03
CA ILE A 36 -8.98 -3.49 -17.09
C ILE A 36 -9.82 -2.24 -16.80
N ARG A 37 -11.09 -2.44 -16.45
CA ARG A 37 -12.01 -1.35 -16.11
C ARG A 37 -11.53 -0.53 -14.91
N GLU A 38 -11.13 -1.18 -13.82
CA GLU A 38 -10.68 -0.50 -12.60
C GLU A 38 -9.38 0.27 -12.85
N THR A 39 -8.45 -0.32 -13.57
CA THR A 39 -7.20 0.36 -13.96
C THR A 39 -7.47 1.58 -14.86
N ALA A 40 -8.35 1.46 -15.84
CA ALA A 40 -8.76 2.56 -16.70
C ALA A 40 -9.45 3.68 -15.87
N GLN A 41 -10.27 3.32 -14.91
CA GLN A 41 -10.95 4.26 -14.01
C GLN A 41 -9.94 5.08 -13.19
N VAL A 42 -8.91 4.45 -12.62
CA VAL A 42 -7.86 5.13 -11.85
C VAL A 42 -7.08 6.12 -12.73
N ARG A 43 -6.83 5.76 -13.98
CA ARG A 43 -6.11 6.62 -14.94
C ARG A 43 -6.95 7.79 -15.45
N ALA A 44 -8.23 7.57 -15.69
CA ALA A 44 -9.14 8.57 -16.25
C ALA A 44 -9.70 9.53 -15.19
N LYS A 45 -9.75 9.10 -13.92
CA LYS A 45 -10.39 9.84 -12.83
C LYS A 45 -9.56 9.71 -11.55
N VAL A 46 -10.14 9.16 -10.48
CA VAL A 46 -9.50 8.95 -9.18
C VAL A 46 -9.81 7.54 -8.69
N GLY A 47 -8.85 6.94 -8.02
CA GLY A 47 -9.01 5.65 -7.35
C GLY A 47 -8.67 5.72 -5.87
N ILE A 48 -9.25 4.79 -5.11
CA ILE A 48 -8.93 4.56 -3.70
C ILE A 48 -8.47 3.11 -3.57
N VAL A 49 -7.41 2.89 -2.81
CA VAL A 49 -6.93 1.56 -2.47
C VAL A 49 -6.87 1.40 -0.96
N ASP A 50 -7.37 0.26 -0.47
CA ASP A 50 -7.25 -0.11 0.95
C ASP A 50 -5.89 -0.74 1.21
N VAL A 51 -5.06 -0.04 1.98
CA VAL A 51 -3.73 -0.49 2.40
C VAL A 51 -3.69 -0.91 3.88
N SER A 52 -4.85 -1.16 4.49
CA SER A 52 -4.95 -1.52 5.92
C SER A 52 -4.19 -2.78 6.30
N SER A 53 -3.92 -3.66 5.34
CA SER A 53 -3.14 -4.88 5.54
C SER A 53 -1.62 -4.67 5.57
N LEU A 54 -1.13 -3.48 5.21
CA LEU A 54 0.29 -3.16 5.34
C LEU A 54 0.65 -2.88 6.79
N GLY A 55 1.85 -3.26 7.21
CA GLY A 55 2.38 -2.94 8.55
C GLY A 55 2.49 -1.42 8.75
N LYS A 56 2.25 -0.95 9.95
CA LYS A 56 2.44 0.43 10.36
C LYS A 56 3.40 0.44 11.55
N ILE A 57 4.48 1.18 11.42
CA ILE A 57 5.47 1.36 12.49
C ILE A 57 5.59 2.86 12.77
N ASP A 58 5.36 3.23 14.00
CA ASP A 58 5.55 4.60 14.46
C ASP A 58 6.93 4.74 15.09
N VAL A 59 7.76 5.62 14.54
CA VAL A 59 9.12 5.89 15.02
C VAL A 59 9.15 7.31 15.57
N GLN A 60 9.27 7.44 16.89
CA GLN A 60 9.21 8.72 17.60
C GLN A 60 10.55 9.08 18.27
N GLY A 61 10.80 10.36 18.41
CA GLY A 61 11.96 10.90 19.11
C GLY A 61 12.76 11.88 18.26
N PRO A 62 13.65 12.65 18.90
CA PRO A 62 14.46 13.66 18.21
C PRO A 62 15.38 13.05 17.15
N ASP A 63 15.81 11.81 17.31
CA ASP A 63 16.74 11.11 16.43
C ASP A 63 16.03 10.19 15.42
N ALA A 64 14.69 10.23 15.31
CA ALA A 64 13.92 9.33 14.46
C ALA A 64 14.36 9.39 12.99
N ALA A 65 14.56 10.59 12.44
CA ALA A 65 15.00 10.75 11.07
C ALA A 65 16.43 10.24 10.84
N GLU A 66 17.32 10.46 11.80
CA GLU A 66 18.70 9.95 11.76
C GLU A 66 18.72 8.42 11.87
N PHE A 67 17.91 7.84 12.74
CA PHE A 67 17.75 6.39 12.81
C PHE A 67 17.31 5.81 11.47
N LEU A 68 16.30 6.41 10.85
CA LEU A 68 15.81 5.97 9.53
C LEU A 68 16.87 6.12 8.43
N ASN A 69 17.72 7.16 8.46
CA ASN A 69 18.85 7.30 7.55
C ASN A 69 19.88 6.15 7.64
N ARG A 70 19.98 5.53 8.82
CA ARG A 70 20.90 4.38 9.03
C ARG A 70 20.32 3.05 8.58
N VAL A 71 19.01 2.95 8.52
CA VAL A 71 18.30 1.69 8.22
C VAL A 71 17.86 1.62 6.76
N TYR A 72 17.50 2.76 6.18
CA TYR A 72 17.05 2.88 4.79
C TYR A 72 18.09 3.58 3.92
N VAL A 73 18.08 3.30 2.63
CA VAL A 73 18.98 3.95 1.66
C VAL A 73 18.59 5.40 1.33
N ASN A 74 17.44 5.84 1.80
CA ASN A 74 16.88 7.16 1.54
C ASN A 74 17.36 8.19 2.57
N THR A 75 17.42 9.48 2.16
CA THR A 75 17.74 10.59 3.05
C THR A 75 16.49 11.09 3.77
N TRP A 76 16.23 10.59 4.96
CA TRP A 76 15.05 10.93 5.76
C TRP A 76 15.16 12.28 6.46
N THR A 77 16.34 12.69 6.86
CA THR A 77 16.59 14.01 7.47
C THR A 77 16.25 15.18 6.52
N ALA A 78 16.24 14.96 5.20
CA ALA A 78 15.83 15.94 4.21
C ALA A 78 14.33 15.89 3.88
N LEU A 79 13.55 15.01 4.50
CA LEU A 79 12.11 14.92 4.28
C LEU A 79 11.38 15.96 5.14
N ALA A 80 10.73 16.91 4.50
CA ALA A 80 9.98 17.94 5.22
C ALA A 80 8.76 17.35 5.94
N THR A 81 8.40 17.95 7.07
CA THR A 81 7.18 17.59 7.83
C THR A 81 5.94 17.62 6.94
N GLY A 82 5.08 16.63 7.09
CA GLY A 82 3.86 16.47 6.29
C GLY A 82 4.08 15.92 4.88
N LYS A 83 5.31 15.54 4.55
CA LYS A 83 5.62 14.87 3.28
C LYS A 83 5.84 13.38 3.50
N SER A 84 5.64 12.59 2.44
CA SER A 84 5.90 11.16 2.40
C SER A 84 6.82 10.81 1.23
N ARG A 85 7.52 9.71 1.34
CA ARG A 85 8.31 9.10 0.26
C ARG A 85 8.34 7.59 0.43
N TYR A 86 8.58 6.89 -0.66
CA TYR A 86 8.95 5.48 -0.59
C TYR A 86 10.34 5.33 0.01
N GLY A 87 10.51 4.29 0.81
CA GLY A 87 11.80 3.89 1.35
C GLY A 87 12.18 2.51 0.84
N VAL A 88 13.47 2.22 0.86
CA VAL A 88 14.00 0.87 0.58
C VAL A 88 14.97 0.51 1.69
N MET A 89 14.69 -0.59 2.37
CA MET A 89 15.59 -1.17 3.35
C MET A 89 16.35 -2.33 2.72
N LEU A 90 17.66 -2.35 2.87
CA LEU A 90 18.52 -3.40 2.34
C LEU A 90 19.16 -4.20 3.47
N ARG A 91 19.39 -5.46 3.21
CA ARG A 91 20.31 -6.28 3.97
C ARG A 91 21.77 -5.87 3.67
N PRO A 92 22.75 -6.28 4.51
CA PRO A 92 24.16 -5.98 4.26
C PRO A 92 24.70 -6.51 2.93
N ASP A 93 24.06 -7.53 2.36
CA ASP A 93 24.38 -8.11 1.04
C ASP A 93 23.70 -7.38 -0.14
N GLY A 94 22.97 -6.30 0.13
CA GLY A 94 22.28 -5.50 -0.89
C GLY A 94 20.91 -6.05 -1.33
N ILE A 95 20.45 -7.14 -0.74
CA ILE A 95 19.12 -7.69 -1.04
C ILE A 95 18.05 -6.84 -0.34
N VAL A 96 16.98 -6.52 -1.07
CA VAL A 96 15.83 -5.77 -0.52
C VAL A 96 15.19 -6.55 0.62
N LEU A 97 15.04 -5.89 1.76
CA LEU A 97 14.39 -6.43 2.95
C LEU A 97 12.94 -5.92 3.04
N ASP A 98 12.73 -4.61 2.73
CA ASP A 98 11.43 -3.92 2.74
C ASP A 98 11.46 -2.72 1.76
#